data_e5d53931db641b648d6a4346e87695ae
#
_entry.id   e5d53931db641b648d6a4346e87695ae
#
_cell.length_a   1.000
_cell.length_b   1.000
_cell.length_c   1.000
_cell.angle_alpha   90.00
_cell.angle_beta   90.00
_cell.angle_gamma   90.00
#
_symmetry.space_group_name_H-M   'P 1'
#
loop_
_entity.id
_entity.type
_entity.pdbx_description
1 polymer ?
#
loop_
_entity_poly.entity_id
_entity_poly.type
_entity_poly.pdbx_seq_one_letter_code
_entity_poly.pdbx_strand_id
1 'polypeptide(L)'
;MTLELRDLYIGYAEDANRHIVAEELNASLPKGTMACLVGANGVGKSTLMRTLSGFQPALRGEVRIDGRALEEYTPRELSERVGVVLTERENAPDLTVEEVVAIGRVPYTNFWGTLTAVDRQAVDEAIALVGIGHLRHKKIGRVSDGERQKAMIAKALAQQTDVILLDEPTAFLDYGSKVSVMRLLRQLAREQGKAILLSTHDLEIAFQTADEVWILQHDGLQTGTLDVLEEHGAVSGFLAKSGLHYEAESRRIVLG
;
A
#
# COMPACT_ATOMS: atom_id res chain seq x y z
N MET A 1 7.62 -13.41 7.90
CA MET A 1 6.47 -12.58 8.28
C MET A 1 5.56 -12.44 7.12
N THR A 2 4.29 -12.53 7.35
CA THR A 2 3.28 -12.43 6.31
C THR A 2 2.12 -11.62 6.84
N LEU A 3 1.51 -10.85 5.95
CA LEU A 3 0.16 -10.34 6.12
C LEU A 3 -0.78 -11.40 5.52
N GLU A 4 -1.72 -11.92 6.29
CA GLU A 4 -2.65 -12.98 5.85
C GLU A 4 -4.10 -12.51 6.02
N LEU A 5 -4.92 -12.85 5.03
CA LEU A 5 -6.37 -12.70 5.06
C LEU A 5 -6.98 -14.10 5.14
N ARG A 6 -7.90 -14.33 6.07
CA ARG A 6 -8.57 -15.63 6.24
C ARG A 6 -10.07 -15.44 6.29
N ASP A 7 -10.75 -15.96 5.27
CA ASP A 7 -12.20 -15.88 5.12
C ASP A 7 -12.76 -14.49 5.45
N LEU A 8 -12.06 -13.46 4.94
CA LEU A 8 -12.28 -12.08 5.31
C LEU A 8 -13.48 -11.49 4.57
N TYR A 9 -14.40 -10.90 5.34
CA TYR A 9 -15.54 -10.12 4.84
C TYR A 9 -15.33 -8.66 5.18
N ILE A 10 -15.40 -7.81 4.17
CA ILE A 10 -15.22 -6.36 4.31
C ILE A 10 -16.49 -5.61 3.94
N GLY A 11 -16.72 -4.48 4.58
CA GLY A 11 -17.91 -3.67 4.33
C GLY A 11 -18.17 -2.70 5.47
N TYR A 12 -19.40 -2.23 5.58
CA TYR A 12 -19.82 -1.25 6.56
C TYR A 12 -20.91 -1.83 7.46
N ALA A 13 -20.82 -1.59 8.75
CA ALA A 13 -21.87 -1.90 9.72
C ALA A 13 -22.48 -0.58 10.19
N GLU A 14 -23.71 -0.31 9.76
CA GLU A 14 -24.52 0.82 10.24
C GLU A 14 -25.71 0.24 11.00
N ASP A 15 -25.70 0.39 12.33
CA ASP A 15 -26.71 -0.15 13.25
C ASP A 15 -27.03 -1.64 13.01
N ALA A 16 -28.26 -1.94 12.57
CA ALA A 16 -28.70 -3.32 12.28
C ALA A 16 -28.39 -3.79 10.85
N ASN A 17 -27.95 -2.91 9.97
CA ASN A 17 -27.66 -3.23 8.57
C ASN A 17 -26.16 -3.41 8.34
N ARG A 18 -25.79 -4.58 7.78
CA ARG A 18 -24.43 -4.84 7.28
C ARG A 18 -24.43 -4.73 5.77
N HIS A 19 -23.64 -3.82 5.23
CA HIS A 19 -23.40 -3.74 3.81
C HIS A 19 -22.07 -4.44 3.48
N ILE A 20 -22.15 -5.66 2.98
CA ILE A 20 -20.96 -6.44 2.55
C ILE A 20 -20.50 -5.87 1.20
N VAL A 21 -19.23 -5.49 1.12
CA VAL A 21 -18.58 -4.98 -0.10
C VAL A 21 -17.87 -6.11 -0.83
N ALA A 22 -17.18 -6.98 -0.09
CA ALA A 22 -16.57 -8.20 -0.63
C ALA A 22 -16.48 -9.25 0.47
N GLU A 23 -16.46 -10.52 0.07
CA GLU A 23 -16.56 -11.66 0.98
C GLU A 23 -15.58 -12.78 0.61
N GLU A 24 -15.32 -13.65 1.59
CA GLU A 24 -14.47 -14.84 1.45
C GLU A 24 -13.07 -14.54 0.90
N LEU A 25 -12.52 -13.36 1.25
CA LEU A 25 -11.21 -12.95 0.77
C LEU A 25 -10.11 -13.74 1.50
N ASN A 26 -9.31 -14.45 0.72
CA ASN A 26 -8.16 -15.21 1.20
C ASN A 26 -6.91 -14.79 0.44
N ALA A 27 -5.85 -14.39 1.15
CA ALA A 27 -4.59 -13.97 0.55
C ALA A 27 -3.45 -14.06 1.56
N SER A 28 -2.22 -14.06 1.04
CA SER A 28 -1.01 -13.97 1.84
C SER A 28 0.02 -13.09 1.13
N LEU A 29 0.59 -12.13 1.85
CA LEU A 29 1.65 -11.25 1.35
C LEU A 29 2.94 -11.50 2.12
N PRO A 30 3.92 -12.20 1.53
CA PRO A 30 5.18 -12.49 2.20
C PRO A 30 6.11 -11.27 2.23
N LYS A 31 7.09 -11.30 3.16
CA LYS A 31 8.20 -10.33 3.16
C LYS A 31 8.96 -10.36 1.84
N GLY A 32 9.48 -9.22 1.45
CA GLY A 32 10.27 -9.07 0.22
C GLY A 32 9.43 -8.97 -1.04
N THR A 33 8.10 -8.92 -0.90
CA THR A 33 7.15 -8.92 -2.02
C THR A 33 6.42 -7.58 -2.12
N MET A 34 6.31 -7.06 -3.33
CA MET A 34 5.43 -5.95 -3.68
C MET A 34 4.23 -6.47 -4.45
N ALA A 35 3.04 -6.38 -3.87
CA ALA A 35 1.78 -6.73 -4.50
C ALA A 35 0.98 -5.48 -4.91
N CYS A 36 0.36 -5.55 -6.10
CA CYS A 36 -0.55 -4.52 -6.60
C CYS A 36 -2.00 -5.00 -6.50
N LEU A 37 -2.82 -4.32 -5.72
CA LEU A 37 -4.26 -4.52 -5.63
C LEU A 37 -4.95 -3.76 -6.76
N VAL A 38 -5.53 -4.50 -7.69
CA VAL A 38 -6.27 -3.98 -8.84
C VAL A 38 -7.73 -4.41 -8.79
N GLY A 39 -8.59 -3.69 -9.49
CA GLY A 39 -10.03 -3.97 -9.54
C GLY A 39 -10.80 -2.75 -10.03
N ALA A 40 -12.05 -2.93 -10.40
CA ALA A 40 -12.93 -1.86 -10.87
C ALA A 40 -13.10 -0.76 -9.79
N ASN A 41 -13.50 0.44 -10.23
CA ASN A 41 -13.85 1.50 -9.29
C ASN A 41 -15.06 1.07 -8.45
N GLY A 42 -15.01 1.33 -7.14
CA GLY A 42 -16.10 0.97 -6.23
C GLY A 42 -16.13 -0.50 -5.80
N VAL A 43 -15.23 -1.39 -6.28
CA VAL A 43 -15.22 -2.81 -5.94
C VAL A 43 -14.79 -3.10 -4.49
N GLY A 44 -14.25 -2.09 -3.77
CA GLY A 44 -13.87 -2.27 -2.37
C GLY A 44 -12.38 -2.19 -2.07
N LYS A 45 -11.52 -1.77 -3.02
CA LYS A 45 -10.06 -1.66 -2.79
C LYS A 45 -9.73 -0.83 -1.55
N SER A 46 -10.25 0.39 -1.44
CA SER A 46 -9.98 1.26 -0.29
C SER A 46 -10.61 0.72 1.00
N THR A 47 -11.76 0.02 0.91
CA THR A 47 -12.36 -0.67 2.06
C THR A 47 -11.43 -1.79 2.55
N LEU A 48 -10.90 -2.60 1.63
CA LEU A 48 -9.89 -3.63 1.96
C LEU A 48 -8.66 -2.99 2.61
N MET A 49 -8.09 -1.95 2.01
CA MET A 49 -6.92 -1.25 2.56
C MET A 49 -7.17 -0.71 3.97
N ARG A 50 -8.35 -0.13 4.22
CA ARG A 50 -8.76 0.35 5.57
C ARG A 50 -8.90 -0.80 6.57
N THR A 51 -9.43 -1.94 6.13
CA THR A 51 -9.55 -3.13 7.00
C THR A 51 -8.18 -3.70 7.33
N LEU A 52 -7.27 -3.82 6.35
CA LEU A 52 -5.90 -4.31 6.56
C LEU A 52 -5.05 -3.38 7.44
N SER A 53 -5.35 -2.09 7.45
CA SER A 53 -4.67 -1.10 8.29
C SER A 53 -5.25 -0.96 9.70
N GLY A 54 -6.35 -1.65 9.99
CA GLY A 54 -7.05 -1.54 11.28
C GLY A 54 -7.88 -0.27 11.45
N PHE A 55 -8.04 0.55 10.39
CA PHE A 55 -8.90 1.75 10.43
C PHE A 55 -10.39 1.40 10.38
N GLN A 56 -10.70 0.19 9.96
CA GLN A 56 -12.05 -0.33 9.88
C GLN A 56 -12.05 -1.81 10.30
N PRO A 57 -12.99 -2.25 11.16
CA PRO A 57 -13.08 -3.65 11.54
C PRO A 57 -13.54 -4.52 10.38
N ALA A 58 -13.08 -5.77 10.37
CA ALA A 58 -13.63 -6.80 9.50
C ALA A 58 -15.10 -7.09 9.91
N LEU A 59 -15.96 -7.41 8.94
CA LEU A 59 -17.32 -7.86 9.24
C LEU A 59 -17.36 -9.33 9.70
N ARG A 60 -16.41 -10.13 9.15
CA ARG A 60 -16.19 -11.54 9.50
C ARG A 60 -14.81 -11.97 9.01
N GLY A 61 -14.31 -13.09 9.51
CA GLY A 61 -12.97 -13.59 9.19
C GLY A 61 -11.92 -12.80 9.97
N GLU A 62 -10.68 -12.90 9.57
CA GLU A 62 -9.57 -12.26 10.28
C GLU A 62 -8.46 -11.81 9.35
N VAL A 63 -7.76 -10.76 9.76
CA VAL A 63 -6.47 -10.33 9.20
C VAL A 63 -5.40 -10.72 10.22
N ARG A 64 -4.32 -11.34 9.78
CA ARG A 64 -3.18 -11.71 10.63
C ARG A 64 -1.89 -11.07 10.16
N ILE A 65 -1.09 -10.63 11.13
CA ILE A 65 0.27 -10.17 10.92
C ILE A 65 1.18 -11.05 11.76
N ASP A 66 2.12 -11.76 11.15
CA ASP A 66 2.97 -12.74 11.82
C ASP A 66 2.20 -13.80 12.62
N GLY A 67 1.05 -14.24 12.11
CA GLY A 67 0.22 -15.24 12.76
C GLY A 67 -0.63 -14.74 13.94
N ARG A 68 -0.50 -13.47 14.37
CA ARG A 68 -1.33 -12.83 15.38
C ARG A 68 -2.47 -12.06 14.71
N ALA A 69 -3.71 -12.21 15.19
CA ALA A 69 -4.87 -11.51 14.65
C ALA A 69 -4.76 -9.99 14.88
N LEU A 70 -5.24 -9.21 13.92
CA LEU A 70 -5.11 -7.75 13.92
C LEU A 70 -5.84 -7.12 15.12
N GLU A 71 -6.96 -7.69 15.54
CA GLU A 71 -7.75 -7.23 16.69
C GLU A 71 -7.04 -7.45 18.05
N GLU A 72 -6.03 -8.32 18.09
CA GLU A 72 -5.24 -8.57 19.29
C GLU A 72 -4.16 -7.51 19.53
N TYR A 73 -3.88 -6.65 18.53
CA TYR A 73 -2.91 -5.56 18.66
C TYR A 73 -3.57 -4.32 19.28
N THR A 74 -2.90 -3.70 20.22
CA THR A 74 -3.24 -2.32 20.60
C THR A 74 -2.95 -1.37 19.42
N PRO A 75 -3.61 -0.20 19.34
CA PRO A 75 -3.32 0.78 18.27
C PRO A 75 -1.83 1.14 18.15
N ARG A 76 -1.12 1.21 19.28
CA ARG A 76 0.33 1.48 19.30
C ARG A 76 1.12 0.31 18.72
N GLU A 77 0.88 -0.91 19.19
CA GLU A 77 1.55 -2.11 18.66
C GLU A 77 1.30 -2.27 17.16
N LEU A 78 0.07 -2.01 16.69
CA LEU A 78 -0.27 -2.08 15.28
C LEU A 78 0.50 -1.04 14.47
N SER A 79 0.62 0.20 14.97
CA SER A 79 1.39 1.25 14.31
C SER A 79 2.90 0.95 14.24
N GLU A 80 3.41 0.04 15.06
CA GLU A 80 4.79 -0.46 14.96
C GLU A 80 4.94 -1.62 13.95
N ARG A 81 3.82 -2.13 13.39
CA ARG A 81 3.80 -3.25 12.43
C ARG A 81 3.38 -2.84 11.03
N VAL A 82 2.46 -1.89 10.93
CA VAL A 82 1.85 -1.46 9.66
C VAL A 82 2.07 0.03 9.45
N GLY A 83 2.78 0.37 8.38
CA GLY A 83 2.88 1.73 7.86
C GLY A 83 1.80 1.95 6.81
N VAL A 84 1.16 3.12 6.82
CA VAL A 84 0.07 3.44 5.89
C VAL A 84 0.36 4.76 5.17
N VAL A 85 0.17 4.74 3.85
CA VAL A 85 0.19 5.93 2.99
C VAL A 85 -1.18 6.04 2.31
N LEU A 86 -1.95 7.05 2.66
CA LEU A 86 -3.27 7.29 2.09
C LEU A 86 -3.19 8.22 0.87
N THR A 87 -4.19 8.15 0.00
CA THR A 87 -4.33 9.04 -1.16
C THR A 87 -4.62 10.49 -0.76
N GLU A 88 -5.16 10.71 0.43
CA GLU A 88 -5.54 12.04 0.90
C GLU A 88 -4.29 12.94 1.05
N ARG A 89 -4.38 14.16 0.51
CA ARG A 89 -3.32 15.16 0.67
C ARG A 89 -3.30 15.60 2.13
N GLU A 90 -2.22 15.30 2.84
CA GLU A 90 -2.01 15.88 4.17
C GLU A 90 -1.98 17.41 4.07
N ASN A 91 -2.89 18.07 4.77
CA ASN A 91 -3.01 19.53 4.80
C ASN A 91 -1.99 20.17 5.77
N ALA A 92 -0.72 19.92 5.55
CA ALA A 92 0.35 20.55 6.34
C ALA A 92 1.43 21.20 5.44
N PRO A 93 1.03 22.16 4.54
CA PRO A 93 1.92 22.68 3.49
C PRO A 93 3.14 23.43 4.03
N ASP A 94 3.10 23.84 5.29
CA ASP A 94 4.16 24.61 5.94
C ASP A 94 5.25 23.77 6.60
N LEU A 95 5.02 22.47 6.80
CA LEU A 95 6.04 21.56 7.31
C LEU A 95 7.14 21.35 6.27
N THR A 96 8.37 21.21 6.74
CA THR A 96 9.48 20.76 5.90
C THR A 96 9.35 19.27 5.58
N VAL A 97 10.03 18.81 4.54
CA VAL A 97 10.10 17.38 4.18
C VAL A 97 10.59 16.55 5.38
N GLU A 98 11.61 17.02 6.09
CA GLU A 98 12.13 16.34 7.28
C GLU A 98 11.08 16.22 8.39
N GLU A 99 10.33 17.29 8.67
CA GLU A 99 9.27 17.28 9.69
C GLU A 99 8.15 16.31 9.30
N VAL A 100 7.77 16.26 8.03
CA VAL A 100 6.79 15.27 7.52
C VAL A 100 7.31 13.84 7.72
N VAL A 101 8.56 13.55 7.37
CA VAL A 101 9.15 12.22 7.56
C VAL A 101 9.24 11.86 9.04
N ALA A 102 9.56 12.83 9.90
CA ALA A 102 9.64 12.66 11.34
C ALA A 102 8.29 12.27 11.99
N ILE A 103 7.15 12.64 11.39
CA ILE A 103 5.83 12.15 11.83
C ILE A 103 5.77 10.61 11.85
N GLY A 104 6.51 9.92 10.99
CA GLY A 104 6.61 8.46 11.01
C GLY A 104 7.15 7.90 12.34
N ARG A 105 7.81 8.72 13.17
CA ARG A 105 8.35 8.32 14.47
C ARG A 105 7.37 8.49 15.62
N VAL A 106 6.18 9.07 15.39
CA VAL A 106 5.16 9.30 16.43
C VAL A 106 4.90 8.07 17.32
N PRO A 107 4.79 6.83 16.81
CA PRO A 107 4.57 5.65 17.64
C PRO A 107 5.66 5.41 18.69
N TYR A 108 6.86 5.92 18.46
CA TYR A 108 8.05 5.72 19.32
C TYR A 108 8.36 6.91 20.25
N THR A 109 7.70 8.06 20.02
CA THR A 109 7.94 9.26 20.80
C THR A 109 7.20 9.22 22.15
N ASN A 110 7.65 10.09 23.06
CA ASN A 110 6.94 10.36 24.30
C ASN A 110 5.73 11.29 24.06
N PHE A 111 4.98 11.60 25.13
CA PHE A 111 3.83 12.51 25.09
C PHE A 111 4.13 13.88 24.45
N TRP A 112 5.36 14.36 24.56
CA TRP A 112 5.80 15.64 24.01
C TRP A 112 6.27 15.58 22.57
N GLY A 113 6.24 14.41 21.93
CA GLY A 113 6.70 14.22 20.57
C GLY A 113 8.22 14.38 20.38
N THR A 114 9.01 14.24 21.46
CA THR A 114 10.46 14.47 21.43
C THR A 114 11.17 13.34 20.70
N LEU A 115 11.90 13.67 19.64
CA LEU A 115 12.72 12.73 18.90
C LEU A 115 14.03 12.42 19.62
N THR A 116 14.33 11.15 19.82
CA THR A 116 15.62 10.66 20.30
C THR A 116 16.68 10.66 19.18
N ALA A 117 17.92 10.31 19.50
CA ALA A 117 18.96 10.13 18.49
C ALA A 117 18.62 8.99 17.51
N VAL A 118 18.01 7.90 18.03
CA VAL A 118 17.57 6.76 17.21
C VAL A 118 16.46 7.18 16.23
N ASP A 119 15.51 8.01 16.69
CA ASP A 119 14.43 8.50 15.81
C ASP A 119 14.98 9.40 14.71
N ARG A 120 15.93 10.27 15.02
CA ARG A 120 16.59 11.12 14.01
C ARG A 120 17.34 10.29 12.98
N GLN A 121 18.05 9.25 13.42
CA GLN A 121 18.73 8.33 12.52
C GLN A 121 17.74 7.63 11.60
N ALA A 122 16.60 7.14 12.10
CA ALA A 122 15.57 6.51 11.28
C ALA A 122 14.99 7.47 10.22
N VAL A 123 14.84 8.76 10.56
CA VAL A 123 14.43 9.81 9.62
C VAL A 123 15.50 10.03 8.54
N ASP A 124 16.77 10.10 8.94
CA ASP A 124 17.91 10.29 8.01
C ASP A 124 18.01 9.15 7.02
N GLU A 125 17.93 7.91 7.51
CA GLU A 125 17.94 6.69 6.69
C GLU A 125 16.77 6.65 5.71
N ALA A 126 15.55 6.97 6.17
CA ALA A 126 14.38 7.00 5.32
C ALA A 126 14.48 8.03 4.19
N ILE A 127 14.96 9.24 4.49
CA ILE A 127 15.19 10.32 3.49
C ILE A 127 16.26 9.89 2.48
N ALA A 128 17.32 9.23 2.93
CA ALA A 128 18.39 8.73 2.06
C ALA A 128 17.90 7.62 1.14
N LEU A 129 17.11 6.65 1.65
CA LEU A 129 16.57 5.51 0.90
C LEU A 129 15.69 5.95 -0.28
N VAL A 130 14.90 7.02 -0.13
CA VAL A 130 14.04 7.52 -1.21
C VAL A 130 14.72 8.58 -2.08
N GLY A 131 15.96 8.99 -1.75
CA GLY A 131 16.77 9.91 -2.54
C GLY A 131 16.31 11.37 -2.53
N ILE A 132 15.67 11.84 -1.43
CA ILE A 132 15.15 13.21 -1.31
C ILE A 132 15.95 14.10 -0.35
N GLY A 133 17.19 13.75 -0.03
CA GLY A 133 18.03 14.51 0.90
C GLY A 133 18.19 15.99 0.55
N HIS A 134 18.22 16.32 -0.74
CA HIS A 134 18.28 17.69 -1.24
C HIS A 134 17.03 18.54 -1.00
N LEU A 135 15.91 17.89 -0.61
CA LEU A 135 14.63 18.54 -0.32
C LEU A 135 14.39 18.71 1.19
N ARG A 136 15.26 18.18 2.03
CA ARG A 136 15.09 18.02 3.47
C ARG A 136 14.46 19.24 4.15
N HIS A 137 14.97 20.41 3.87
CA HIS A 137 14.54 21.68 4.49
C HIS A 137 13.53 22.47 3.65
N LYS A 138 13.08 21.93 2.51
CA LYS A 138 12.01 22.56 1.73
C LYS A 138 10.66 22.27 2.37
N LYS A 139 9.75 23.24 2.30
CA LYS A 139 8.36 23.04 2.70
C LYS A 139 7.69 22.04 1.76
N ILE A 140 6.92 21.11 2.32
CA ILE A 140 6.24 20.06 1.55
C ILE A 140 5.24 20.63 0.54
N GLY A 141 4.68 21.81 0.82
CA GLY A 141 3.82 22.53 -0.11
C GLY A 141 4.55 23.13 -1.33
N ARG A 142 5.89 23.09 -1.37
CA ARG A 142 6.74 23.68 -2.44
C ARG A 142 7.54 22.67 -3.23
N VAL A 143 7.27 21.38 -3.04
CA VAL A 143 7.87 20.29 -3.82
C VAL A 143 6.87 19.77 -4.86
N SER A 144 7.36 19.11 -5.90
CA SER A 144 6.49 18.47 -6.91
C SER A 144 5.68 17.33 -6.30
N ASP A 145 4.60 16.92 -6.97
CA ASP A 145 3.76 15.83 -6.48
C ASP A 145 4.54 14.51 -6.37
N GLY A 146 5.47 14.21 -7.29
CA GLY A 146 6.35 13.05 -7.21
C GLY A 146 7.34 13.11 -6.04
N GLU A 147 7.91 14.30 -5.76
CA GLU A 147 8.78 14.52 -4.59
C GLU A 147 7.99 14.42 -3.29
N ARG A 148 6.77 14.96 -3.27
CA ARG A 148 5.84 14.82 -2.13
C ARG A 148 5.52 13.35 -1.87
N GLN A 149 5.20 12.59 -2.90
CA GLN A 149 4.91 11.16 -2.76
C GLN A 149 6.12 10.40 -2.18
N LYS A 150 7.34 10.72 -2.62
CA LYS A 150 8.56 10.16 -2.03
C LYS A 150 8.70 10.54 -0.54
N ALA A 151 8.34 11.75 -0.15
CA ALA A 151 8.36 12.15 1.26
C ALA A 151 7.33 11.36 2.09
N MET A 152 6.14 11.08 1.54
CA MET A 152 5.14 10.23 2.21
C MET A 152 5.62 8.78 2.34
N ILE A 153 6.30 8.25 1.33
CA ILE A 153 6.93 6.93 1.41
C ILE A 153 8.05 6.94 2.47
N ALA A 154 8.89 7.99 2.51
CA ALA A 154 9.92 8.15 3.53
C ALA A 154 9.33 8.20 4.95
N LYS A 155 8.20 8.89 5.14
CA LYS A 155 7.45 8.88 6.41
C LYS A 155 7.07 7.46 6.83
N ALA A 156 6.52 6.66 5.92
CA ALA A 156 6.17 5.26 6.22
C ALA A 156 7.42 4.39 6.49
N LEU A 157 8.54 4.66 5.82
CA LEU A 157 9.82 3.97 6.07
C LEU A 157 10.42 4.35 7.42
N ALA A 158 10.37 5.63 7.81
CA ALA A 158 10.84 6.11 9.12
C ALA A 158 10.09 5.44 10.27
N GLN A 159 8.87 4.98 10.06
CA GLN A 159 8.11 4.18 11.02
C GLN A 159 8.69 2.78 11.25
N GLN A 160 9.59 2.31 10.35
CA GLN A 160 10.31 1.03 10.44
C GLN A 160 9.40 -0.20 10.57
N THR A 161 8.22 -0.16 9.99
CA THR A 161 7.27 -1.27 9.96
C THR A 161 7.68 -2.34 8.96
N ASP A 162 7.19 -3.55 9.16
CA ASP A 162 7.42 -4.67 8.24
C ASP A 162 6.43 -4.71 7.08
N VAL A 163 5.20 -4.22 7.31
CA VAL A 163 4.14 -4.11 6.31
C VAL A 163 3.92 -2.65 5.95
N ILE A 164 3.82 -2.35 4.67
CA ILE A 164 3.49 -1.01 4.16
C ILE A 164 2.29 -1.12 3.22
N LEU A 165 1.23 -0.42 3.56
CA LEU A 165 0.00 -0.32 2.78
C LEU A 165 -0.09 1.07 2.14
N LEU A 166 -0.27 1.12 0.79
CA LEU A 166 -0.37 2.39 0.08
C LEU A 166 -1.66 2.42 -0.74
N ASP A 167 -2.53 3.38 -0.46
CA ASP A 167 -3.75 3.56 -1.24
C ASP A 167 -3.50 4.56 -2.36
N GLU A 168 -3.50 4.07 -3.61
CA GLU A 168 -3.23 4.83 -4.85
C GLU A 168 -2.00 5.75 -4.81
N PRO A 169 -0.79 5.24 -4.47
CA PRO A 169 0.40 6.08 -4.28
C PRO A 169 0.89 6.76 -5.55
N THR A 170 0.35 6.42 -6.71
CA THR A 170 0.73 6.99 -8.01
C THR A 170 -0.35 7.92 -8.58
N ALA A 171 -1.46 8.15 -7.85
CA ALA A 171 -2.48 9.09 -8.26
C ALA A 171 -1.87 10.50 -8.46
N PHE A 172 -2.34 11.21 -9.48
CA PHE A 172 -1.91 12.58 -9.82
C PHE A 172 -0.44 12.74 -10.27
N LEU A 173 0.32 11.64 -10.42
CA LEU A 173 1.68 11.69 -10.93
C LEU A 173 1.72 11.58 -12.47
N ASP A 174 2.69 12.23 -13.09
CA ASP A 174 3.04 11.96 -14.49
C ASP A 174 3.62 10.54 -14.65
N TYR A 175 3.63 10.02 -15.87
CA TYR A 175 4.05 8.64 -16.14
C TYR A 175 5.47 8.31 -15.64
N GLY A 176 6.43 9.22 -15.84
CA GLY A 176 7.80 9.02 -15.37
C GLY A 176 7.92 8.94 -13.86
N SER A 177 7.19 9.81 -13.15
CA SER A 177 7.10 9.80 -11.69
C SER A 177 6.43 8.53 -11.17
N LYS A 178 5.34 8.04 -11.82
CA LYS A 178 4.70 6.76 -11.48
C LYS A 178 5.69 5.61 -11.55
N VAL A 179 6.39 5.47 -12.67
CA VAL A 179 7.39 4.41 -12.86
C VAL A 179 8.50 4.51 -11.81
N SER A 180 8.97 5.72 -11.50
CA SER A 180 9.99 5.95 -10.48
C SER A 180 9.53 5.50 -9.09
N VAL A 181 8.29 5.84 -8.69
CA VAL A 181 7.70 5.42 -7.40
C VAL A 181 7.53 3.91 -7.34
N MET A 182 7.01 3.28 -8.38
CA MET A 182 6.82 1.82 -8.41
C MET A 182 8.13 1.06 -8.30
N ARG A 183 9.17 1.52 -9.03
CA ARG A 183 10.51 0.92 -8.93
C ARG A 183 11.10 1.07 -7.53
N LEU A 184 10.95 2.25 -6.91
CA LEU A 184 11.37 2.49 -5.53
C LEU A 184 10.67 1.53 -4.57
N LEU A 185 9.34 1.38 -4.64
CA LEU A 185 8.59 0.48 -3.77
C LEU A 185 9.03 -0.98 -3.94
N ARG A 186 9.24 -1.43 -5.18
CA ARG A 186 9.74 -2.77 -5.45
C ARG A 186 11.15 -2.99 -4.89
N GLN A 187 12.03 -2.02 -5.05
CA GLN A 187 13.38 -2.06 -4.48
C GLN A 187 13.31 -2.16 -2.95
N LEU A 188 12.49 -1.33 -2.30
CA LEU A 188 12.29 -1.36 -0.86
C LEU A 188 11.73 -2.70 -0.37
N ALA A 189 10.78 -3.30 -1.08
CA ALA A 189 10.28 -4.62 -0.75
C ALA A 189 11.43 -5.63 -0.72
N ARG A 190 12.21 -5.72 -1.79
CA ARG A 190 13.27 -6.71 -1.96
C ARG A 190 14.49 -6.49 -1.07
N GLU A 191 15.00 -5.26 -1.01
CA GLU A 191 16.26 -4.95 -0.32
C GLU A 191 16.06 -4.76 1.19
N GLN A 192 14.91 -4.22 1.60
CA GLN A 192 14.57 -3.98 3.01
C GLN A 192 13.68 -5.08 3.60
N GLY A 193 13.33 -6.10 2.81
CA GLY A 193 12.49 -7.21 3.25
C GLY A 193 11.07 -6.78 3.66
N LYS A 194 10.52 -5.70 3.08
CA LYS A 194 9.19 -5.21 3.39
C LYS A 194 8.11 -6.00 2.65
N ALA A 195 6.97 -6.23 3.29
CA ALA A 195 5.75 -6.65 2.61
C ALA A 195 4.98 -5.39 2.19
N ILE A 196 4.88 -5.14 0.89
CA ILE A 196 4.26 -3.92 0.35
C ILE A 196 3.02 -4.28 -0.44
N LEU A 197 1.86 -3.75 -0.03
CA LEU A 197 0.62 -3.82 -0.80
C LEU A 197 0.21 -2.41 -1.19
N LEU A 198 0.00 -2.19 -2.47
CA LEU A 198 -0.51 -0.91 -2.96
C LEU A 198 -1.75 -1.10 -3.84
N SER A 199 -2.74 -0.23 -3.68
CA SER A 199 -3.86 -0.16 -4.61
C SER A 199 -3.50 0.72 -5.81
N THR A 200 -3.97 0.36 -6.99
CA THR A 200 -3.82 1.19 -8.19
C THR A 200 -4.90 0.89 -9.23
N HIS A 201 -5.20 1.89 -10.04
CA HIS A 201 -6.01 1.73 -11.26
C HIS A 201 -5.16 1.71 -12.53
N ASP A 202 -3.84 1.88 -12.42
CA ASP A 202 -2.89 1.86 -13.53
C ASP A 202 -2.39 0.43 -13.75
N LEU A 203 -3.20 -0.34 -14.51
CA LEU A 203 -2.96 -1.77 -14.74
C LEU A 203 -1.64 -2.04 -15.45
N GLU A 204 -1.28 -1.20 -16.44
CA GLU A 204 -0.07 -1.42 -17.23
C GLU A 204 1.19 -1.33 -16.36
N ILE A 205 1.28 -0.30 -15.52
CA ILE A 205 2.41 -0.15 -14.61
C ILE A 205 2.40 -1.27 -13.55
N ALA A 206 1.23 -1.63 -13.01
CA ALA A 206 1.10 -2.71 -12.04
C ALA A 206 1.63 -4.03 -12.62
N PHE A 207 1.20 -4.42 -13.82
CA PHE A 207 1.58 -5.68 -14.46
C PHE A 207 3.07 -5.75 -14.85
N GLN A 208 3.68 -4.59 -15.11
CA GLN A 208 5.12 -4.52 -15.42
C GLN A 208 6.02 -4.50 -14.18
N THR A 209 5.51 -4.07 -13.03
CA THR A 209 6.36 -3.77 -11.88
C THR A 209 6.08 -4.63 -10.64
N ALA A 210 4.88 -5.14 -10.46
CA ALA A 210 4.53 -5.96 -9.29
C ALA A 210 5.24 -7.32 -9.29
N ASP A 211 5.52 -7.83 -8.09
CA ASP A 211 5.92 -9.23 -7.90
C ASP A 211 4.69 -10.13 -7.88
N GLU A 212 3.59 -9.64 -7.30
CA GLU A 212 2.27 -10.28 -7.29
C GLU A 212 1.17 -9.28 -7.65
N VAL A 213 0.09 -9.78 -8.21
CA VAL A 213 -1.13 -9.01 -8.49
C VAL A 213 -2.28 -9.60 -7.68
N TRP A 214 -3.03 -8.74 -7.03
CA TRP A 214 -4.25 -9.07 -6.32
C TRP A 214 -5.43 -8.48 -7.10
N ILE A 215 -6.23 -9.32 -7.73
CA ILE A 215 -7.39 -8.91 -8.54
C ILE A 215 -8.64 -9.03 -7.66
N LEU A 216 -9.15 -7.89 -7.19
CA LEU A 216 -10.39 -7.82 -6.42
C LEU A 216 -11.58 -7.65 -7.36
N GLN A 217 -12.53 -8.56 -7.27
CA GLN A 217 -13.80 -8.54 -7.99
C GLN A 217 -14.96 -8.74 -6.99
N HIS A 218 -16.21 -8.60 -7.44
CA HIS A 218 -17.38 -8.82 -6.59
C HIS A 218 -17.52 -10.28 -6.12
N ASP A 219 -16.95 -11.21 -6.87
CA ASP A 219 -16.97 -12.65 -6.63
C ASP A 219 -15.71 -13.14 -5.88
N GLY A 220 -14.87 -12.24 -5.38
CA GLY A 220 -13.74 -12.61 -4.54
C GLY A 220 -12.41 -11.94 -4.90
N LEU A 221 -11.33 -12.50 -4.35
CA LEU A 221 -9.96 -12.03 -4.52
C LEU A 221 -9.10 -13.15 -5.12
N GLN A 222 -8.47 -12.87 -6.26
CA GLN A 222 -7.49 -13.75 -6.88
C GLN A 222 -6.10 -13.15 -6.72
N THR A 223 -5.13 -13.96 -6.29
CA THR A 223 -3.77 -13.48 -5.97
C THR A 223 -2.70 -14.38 -6.56
N GLY A 224 -1.59 -13.80 -6.97
CA GLY A 224 -0.44 -14.55 -7.47
C GLY A 224 0.45 -13.74 -8.39
N THR A 225 1.45 -14.37 -8.96
CA THR A 225 2.22 -13.75 -10.05
C THR A 225 1.34 -13.56 -11.29
N LEU A 226 1.67 -12.59 -12.12
CA LEU A 226 0.89 -12.30 -13.31
C LEU A 226 0.77 -13.54 -14.23
N ASP A 227 1.84 -14.31 -14.35
CA ASP A 227 1.89 -15.51 -15.20
C ASP A 227 0.92 -16.60 -14.68
N VAL A 228 0.90 -16.85 -13.36
CA VAL A 228 -0.04 -17.81 -12.73
C VAL A 228 -1.50 -17.36 -12.88
N LEU A 229 -1.76 -16.07 -12.67
CA LEU A 229 -3.11 -15.53 -12.82
C LEU A 229 -3.61 -15.61 -14.27
N GLU A 230 -2.72 -15.42 -15.24
CA GLU A 230 -3.09 -15.56 -16.66
C GLU A 230 -3.30 -17.02 -17.05
N GLU A 231 -2.48 -17.98 -16.59
CA GLU A 231 -2.71 -19.41 -16.79
C GLU A 231 -4.09 -19.87 -16.31
N HIS A 232 -4.61 -19.26 -15.23
CA HIS A 232 -5.96 -19.50 -14.72
C HIS A 232 -7.04 -18.66 -15.40
N GLY A 233 -6.68 -17.81 -16.37
CA GLY A 233 -7.60 -16.92 -17.07
C GLY A 233 -8.10 -15.72 -16.25
N ALA A 234 -7.52 -15.48 -15.08
CA ALA A 234 -7.94 -14.42 -14.16
C ALA A 234 -7.68 -13.02 -14.74
N VAL A 235 -6.50 -12.81 -15.34
CA VAL A 235 -6.12 -11.54 -15.96
C VAL A 235 -6.96 -11.28 -17.19
N SER A 236 -7.03 -12.25 -18.12
CA SER A 236 -7.84 -12.14 -19.33
C SER A 236 -9.33 -11.95 -19.00
N GLY A 237 -9.87 -12.67 -18.02
CA GLY A 237 -11.27 -12.52 -17.58
C GLY A 237 -11.56 -11.17 -16.92
N PHE A 238 -10.59 -10.62 -16.19
CA PHE A 238 -10.70 -9.29 -15.60
C PHE A 238 -10.69 -8.17 -16.65
N LEU A 239 -9.77 -8.25 -17.62
CA LEU A 239 -9.61 -7.25 -18.68
C LEU A 239 -10.74 -7.27 -19.71
N ALA A 240 -11.25 -8.45 -20.05
CA ALA A 240 -12.32 -8.61 -21.04
C ALA A 240 -13.59 -7.83 -20.68
N LYS A 241 -13.88 -7.66 -19.38
CA LYS A 241 -15.00 -6.82 -18.89
C LYS A 241 -14.90 -5.36 -19.33
N SER A 242 -13.70 -4.89 -19.68
CA SER A 242 -13.41 -3.54 -20.16
C SER A 242 -13.05 -3.48 -21.63
N GLY A 243 -13.22 -4.58 -22.40
CA GLY A 243 -12.83 -4.65 -23.82
C GLY A 243 -11.32 -4.61 -24.03
N LEU A 244 -10.57 -5.05 -23.04
CA LEU A 244 -9.10 -5.09 -23.06
C LEU A 244 -8.61 -6.54 -23.11
N HIS A 245 -7.45 -6.75 -23.72
CA HIS A 245 -6.77 -8.05 -23.75
C HIS A 245 -5.36 -7.94 -23.20
N TYR A 246 -4.88 -9.02 -22.57
CA TYR A 246 -3.52 -9.15 -22.12
C TYR A 246 -2.70 -9.95 -23.15
N GLU A 247 -1.62 -9.34 -23.61
CA GLU A 247 -0.60 -9.99 -24.44
C GLU A 247 0.52 -10.51 -23.55
N ALA A 248 0.54 -11.82 -23.28
CA ALA A 248 1.49 -12.43 -22.35
C ALA A 248 2.96 -12.29 -22.81
N GLU A 249 3.25 -12.40 -24.12
CA GLU A 249 4.61 -12.30 -24.66
C GLU A 249 5.21 -10.89 -24.45
N SER A 250 4.41 -9.85 -24.66
CA SER A 250 4.85 -8.45 -24.52
C SER A 250 4.58 -7.88 -23.13
N ARG A 251 3.82 -8.58 -22.29
CA ARG A 251 3.26 -8.12 -21.00
C ARG A 251 2.52 -6.78 -21.12
N ARG A 252 1.76 -6.63 -22.20
CA ARG A 252 1.00 -5.40 -22.49
C ARG A 252 -0.48 -5.62 -22.46
N ILE A 253 -1.19 -4.55 -22.19
CA ILE A 253 -2.63 -4.48 -22.31
C ILE A 253 -2.94 -3.80 -23.63
N VAL A 254 -3.75 -4.45 -24.47
CA VAL A 254 -4.14 -3.95 -25.78
C VAL A 254 -5.67 -3.83 -25.88
N LEU A 255 -6.13 -2.99 -26.78
CA LEU A 255 -7.56 -2.90 -27.10
C LEU A 255 -7.99 -4.17 -27.87
N GLY A 256 -9.13 -4.73 -27.51
CA GLY A 256 -9.75 -5.88 -28.16
C GLY A 256 -10.48 -5.53 -29.43
#